data_29a06d9550c769992e95ca2f365d2ad9
#
_entry.id   29a06d9550c769992e95ca2f365d2ad9
#
_cell.length_a   1.000
_cell.length_b   1.000
_cell.length_c   1.000
_cell.angle_alpha   90.00
_cell.angle_beta   90.00
_cell.angle_gamma   90.00
#
_symmetry.space_group_name_H-M   'P 1'
#
loop_
_entity.id
_entity.type
_entity.pdbx_description
1 polymer ?
#
loop_
_entity_poly.entity_id
_entity_poly.type
_entity_poly.pdbx_seq_one_letter_code
_entity_poly.pdbx_strand_id
1 'polypeptide(L)'
;MDEDFFKSEEDLRKALEAGGGPGYGSTGGRALIPEDIDSSVVMALQAHQADFKMMNLLKKEPVNSPVHEYTREKGTGNENIFYDEGEEVAEDQVDLERVARKSKYMQTYRAVTMQLNRAKTITDAVAIEKEAGILHLMKNIESTLFHGDESINPKQFDSIPNMIKRESKKAGFDTTFDLRGATLAEKGDYAIDAVAQIVNEAGGTLTHSMMPPAMAGDLQLCLKDRLLLTPNDKAALNVPLIYPTMYGDNIIVSGLEGGSNKFYRMKGKIKPSTVADVPAAPTVSGNPETGATGSRFAGSDAGAYWYQVHAIDKKGHFSAAATVDAAVTVASGGKVTLTISGGDNKAIGYVICRSVKDAADASNCYEMVRVPRDPSGTTTVVDLNEDLPGTGEMLLLSMGGFNQSIRWQQFLPATKVDMFATKSLIVPFIIAMFGTPDVRVPWYNGLIKNIGWTKSAFK
;
A
#
# COMPACT_ATOMS: atom_id res chain seq x y z
N MET A 1 12.34 -18.34 -79.95
CA MET A 1 11.69 -18.63 -78.64
C MET A 1 12.70 -18.30 -77.59
N ASP A 2 12.38 -17.29 -76.90
CA ASP A 2 13.33 -16.41 -76.14
C ASP A 2 14.13 -17.10 -75.03
N GLU A 3 15.43 -17.12 -75.22
CA GLU A 3 16.41 -17.55 -74.22
C GLU A 3 16.59 -16.53 -73.11
N ASP A 4 15.82 -15.45 -73.04
CA ASP A 4 15.91 -14.38 -72.06
C ASP A 4 14.97 -14.54 -70.85
N PHE A 5 14.27 -15.67 -70.72
CA PHE A 5 13.29 -15.81 -69.63
C PHE A 5 13.88 -16.18 -68.29
N PHE A 6 15.13 -16.68 -68.24
CA PHE A 6 15.83 -16.97 -67.02
C PHE A 6 17.18 -16.26 -67.00
N LYS A 7 17.18 -15.03 -66.56
CA LYS A 7 18.37 -14.17 -66.55
C LYS A 7 19.52 -14.65 -65.65
N SER A 8 19.30 -15.50 -64.73
CA SER A 8 20.30 -16.36 -64.06
C SER A 8 19.65 -17.23 -63.01
N GLU A 9 20.23 -18.39 -62.70
CA GLU A 9 19.88 -19.22 -61.54
C GLU A 9 19.97 -18.43 -60.24
N GLU A 10 20.83 -17.40 -60.16
CA GLU A 10 20.94 -16.49 -59.03
C GLU A 10 19.72 -15.59 -58.83
N ASP A 11 19.05 -15.13 -59.93
CA ASP A 11 17.85 -14.30 -59.81
C ASP A 11 16.65 -15.14 -59.37
N LEU A 12 16.60 -16.42 -59.79
CA LEU A 12 15.58 -17.35 -59.30
C LEU A 12 15.77 -17.73 -57.85
N ARG A 13 17.02 -17.93 -57.41
CA ARG A 13 17.36 -18.16 -56.02
C ARG A 13 17.05 -16.95 -55.15
N LYS A 14 17.37 -15.73 -55.63
CA LYS A 14 17.03 -14.48 -54.95
C LYS A 14 15.51 -14.26 -54.83
N ALA A 15 14.73 -14.73 -55.75
CA ALA A 15 13.26 -14.64 -55.69
C ALA A 15 12.62 -15.64 -54.72
N LEU A 16 13.32 -16.73 -54.40
CA LEU A 16 12.81 -17.83 -53.56
C LEU A 16 13.49 -17.92 -52.18
N GLU A 17 14.60 -17.21 -51.98
CA GLU A 17 15.30 -17.21 -50.69
C GLU A 17 14.57 -16.41 -49.63
N ALA A 18 14.43 -16.99 -48.43
CA ALA A 18 13.83 -16.37 -47.25
C ALA A 18 14.61 -15.15 -46.72
N GLY A 19 15.83 -14.90 -47.20
CA GLY A 19 16.73 -13.85 -46.81
C GLY A 19 16.92 -12.80 -47.90
N GLY A 20 15.98 -11.95 -48.15
CA GLY A 20 16.12 -10.88 -49.13
C GLY A 20 17.00 -9.72 -48.59
N GLY A 21 17.79 -9.07 -49.48
CA GLY A 21 18.74 -8.03 -49.28
C GLY A 21 18.41 -6.85 -48.33
N PRO A 22 19.28 -5.86 -48.18
CA PRO A 22 19.15 -4.81 -47.20
C PRO A 22 18.02 -3.85 -47.54
N GLY A 23 16.94 -3.91 -46.79
CA GLY A 23 15.85 -2.94 -46.88
C GLY A 23 14.46 -3.58 -46.70
N TYR A 24 13.67 -2.93 -45.90
CA TYR A 24 12.23 -3.22 -45.81
C TYR A 24 11.57 -2.98 -47.20
N GLY A 25 11.09 -4.00 -47.81
CA GLY A 25 10.39 -3.92 -49.11
C GLY A 25 11.10 -4.59 -50.28
N SER A 26 12.15 -5.40 -50.04
CA SER A 26 12.75 -6.18 -51.11
C SER A 26 11.87 -7.35 -51.52
N THR A 27 11.85 -7.63 -52.80
CA THR A 27 11.09 -8.66 -53.52
C THR A 27 11.57 -10.09 -53.27
N GLY A 28 12.02 -10.44 -52.09
CA GLY A 28 12.40 -11.80 -51.73
C GLY A 28 11.22 -12.59 -51.17
N GLY A 29 11.33 -13.91 -51.10
CA GLY A 29 10.33 -14.83 -50.51
C GLY A 29 9.87 -14.52 -49.10
N ARG A 30 10.51 -13.54 -48.44
CA ARG A 30 10.16 -13.03 -47.12
C ARG A 30 8.73 -12.44 -47.04
N ALA A 31 8.21 -11.93 -48.16
CA ALA A 31 6.82 -11.47 -48.24
C ALA A 31 5.78 -12.61 -48.15
N LEU A 32 6.21 -13.85 -48.37
CA LEU A 32 5.38 -15.06 -48.31
C LEU A 32 5.49 -15.79 -46.96
N ILE A 33 6.49 -15.47 -46.16
CA ILE A 33 6.69 -16.07 -44.84
C ILE A 33 5.95 -15.20 -43.84
N PRO A 34 4.81 -15.64 -43.24
CA PRO A 34 4.24 -14.96 -42.13
C PRO A 34 5.26 -14.94 -40.99
N GLU A 35 5.51 -13.80 -40.36
CA GLU A 35 6.31 -13.72 -39.16
C GLU A 35 5.76 -14.70 -38.14
N ASP A 36 6.64 -15.54 -37.59
CA ASP A 36 6.26 -16.46 -36.51
C ASP A 36 6.03 -15.64 -35.22
N ILE A 37 4.77 -15.22 -35.07
CA ILE A 37 4.33 -14.51 -33.87
C ILE A 37 3.66 -15.56 -32.97
N ASP A 38 4.18 -15.69 -31.74
CA ASP A 38 3.56 -16.54 -30.73
C ASP A 38 2.08 -16.20 -30.61
N SER A 39 1.21 -17.22 -30.70
CA SER A 39 -0.23 -17.07 -30.57
C SER A 39 -0.68 -16.71 -29.16
N SER A 40 0.24 -16.76 -28.18
CA SER A 40 -0.02 -16.42 -26.79
C SER A 40 0.57 -15.04 -26.44
N VAL A 41 -0.25 -14.19 -25.82
CA VAL A 41 0.24 -12.95 -25.21
C VAL A 41 0.76 -13.26 -23.81
N VAL A 42 2.08 -13.15 -23.63
CA VAL A 42 2.69 -13.34 -22.33
C VAL A 42 2.35 -12.14 -21.44
N MET A 43 1.31 -12.29 -20.63
CA MET A 43 0.94 -11.28 -19.63
C MET A 43 1.64 -11.57 -18.30
N ALA A 44 2.77 -10.94 -18.05
CA ALA A 44 3.42 -10.96 -16.74
C ALA A 44 2.51 -10.46 -15.60
N LEU A 45 1.43 -9.75 -15.95
CA LEU A 45 0.43 -9.22 -15.02
C LEU A 45 -0.55 -10.28 -14.51
N GLN A 46 -0.85 -11.34 -15.26
CA GLN A 46 -1.76 -12.41 -14.82
C GLN A 46 -1.19 -13.23 -13.67
N ALA A 47 0.14 -13.39 -13.62
CA ALA A 47 0.82 -14.03 -12.50
C ALA A 47 0.60 -13.33 -11.14
N HIS A 48 -0.02 -12.15 -11.15
CA HIS A 48 -0.15 -11.30 -9.96
C HIS A 48 -1.54 -11.24 -9.34
N GLN A 49 -2.52 -12.01 -9.83
CA GLN A 49 -3.85 -12.07 -9.19
C GLN A 49 -3.78 -12.64 -7.76
N ALA A 50 -2.84 -13.55 -7.53
CA ALA A 50 -2.59 -14.11 -6.20
C ALA A 50 -2.02 -13.09 -5.18
N ASP A 51 -1.60 -11.90 -5.64
CA ASP A 51 -0.96 -10.90 -4.79
C ASP A 51 -1.94 -9.95 -4.09
N PHE A 52 -3.22 -9.94 -4.46
CA PHE A 52 -4.27 -9.13 -3.82
C PHE A 52 -4.76 -9.78 -2.52
N LYS A 53 -3.85 -9.91 -1.56
CA LYS A 53 -4.08 -10.67 -0.33
C LYS A 53 -5.13 -10.02 0.54
N MET A 54 -5.02 -8.72 0.77
CA MET A 54 -5.92 -8.02 1.67
C MET A 54 -7.34 -8.01 1.13
N MET A 55 -7.51 -7.65 -0.14
CA MET A 55 -8.84 -7.60 -0.76
C MET A 55 -9.52 -8.98 -0.85
N ASN A 56 -8.73 -10.06 -0.94
CA ASN A 56 -9.24 -11.41 -0.95
C ASN A 56 -9.67 -11.89 0.45
N LEU A 57 -9.00 -11.44 1.51
CA LEU A 57 -9.34 -11.76 2.90
C LEU A 57 -10.56 -10.99 3.39
N LEU A 58 -10.80 -9.78 2.88
CA LEU A 58 -11.91 -8.95 3.32
C LEU A 58 -13.25 -9.55 2.89
N LYS A 59 -14.13 -9.78 3.87
CA LYS A 59 -15.53 -10.15 3.61
C LYS A 59 -16.25 -8.99 2.95
N LYS A 60 -16.80 -9.22 1.77
CA LYS A 60 -17.56 -8.22 1.01
C LYS A 60 -19.00 -8.19 1.51
N GLU A 61 -19.45 -7.02 1.93
CA GLU A 61 -20.80 -6.79 2.45
C GLU A 61 -21.53 -5.80 1.53
N PRO A 62 -22.62 -6.18 0.87
CA PRO A 62 -23.37 -5.28 0.01
C PRO A 62 -24.04 -4.19 0.84
N VAL A 63 -23.96 -2.95 0.38
CA VAL A 63 -24.62 -1.79 0.98
C VAL A 63 -25.47 -1.06 -0.05
N ASN A 64 -26.63 -0.56 0.38
CA ASN A 64 -27.61 0.08 -0.51
C ASN A 64 -27.54 1.61 -0.46
N SER A 65 -26.65 2.19 0.37
CA SER A 65 -26.49 3.64 0.52
C SER A 65 -25.03 4.05 0.35
N PRO A 66 -24.76 5.25 -0.21
CA PRO A 66 -23.42 5.81 -0.27
C PRO A 66 -22.79 6.05 1.11
N VAL A 67 -23.61 6.21 2.14
CA VAL A 67 -23.19 6.32 3.53
C VAL A 67 -23.75 5.13 4.29
N HIS A 68 -22.85 4.33 4.84
CA HIS A 68 -23.22 3.21 5.72
C HIS A 68 -22.94 3.61 7.17
N GLU A 69 -23.93 3.40 8.01
CA GLU A 69 -23.86 3.71 9.44
C GLU A 69 -24.10 2.43 10.26
N TYR A 70 -23.32 2.27 11.31
CA TYR A 70 -23.52 1.21 12.29
C TYR A 70 -23.26 1.72 13.69
N THR A 71 -23.82 1.03 14.65
CA THR A 71 -23.62 1.32 16.08
C THR A 71 -22.59 0.36 16.64
N ARG A 72 -21.63 0.90 17.37
CA ARG A 72 -20.56 0.17 18.04
C ARG A 72 -20.71 0.35 19.54
N GLU A 73 -20.67 -0.75 20.28
CA GLU A 73 -20.60 -0.76 21.72
C GLU A 73 -19.16 -0.60 22.18
N LYS A 74 -18.92 0.30 23.13
CA LYS A 74 -17.60 0.55 23.72
C LYS A 74 -17.44 -0.02 25.12
N GLY A 75 -18.53 -0.18 25.83
CA GLY A 75 -18.54 -0.70 27.19
C GLY A 75 -19.94 -1.06 27.66
N THR A 76 -20.01 -2.04 28.55
CA THR A 76 -21.27 -2.57 29.08
C THR A 76 -21.70 -1.93 30.39
N GLY A 77 -20.90 -0.98 30.92
CA GLY A 77 -21.09 -0.34 32.21
C GLY A 77 -19.83 -0.41 33.07
N ASN A 78 -19.74 0.48 34.05
CA ASN A 78 -18.57 0.62 34.94
C ASN A 78 -18.95 0.68 36.42
N GLU A 79 -20.25 0.62 36.75
CA GLU A 79 -20.68 0.75 38.11
C GLU A 79 -20.46 -0.52 38.94
N ASN A 80 -20.33 -0.35 40.24
CA ASN A 80 -20.21 -1.48 41.18
C ASN A 80 -21.54 -2.24 41.20
N ILE A 81 -21.48 -3.57 41.15
CA ILE A 81 -22.66 -4.45 41.23
C ILE A 81 -22.96 -4.95 42.64
N PHE A 82 -22.09 -4.64 43.62
CA PHE A 82 -22.22 -5.10 44.99
C PHE A 82 -22.74 -3.94 45.85
N TYR A 83 -23.87 -4.16 46.48
CA TYR A 83 -24.55 -3.19 47.33
C TYR A 83 -24.91 -3.81 48.68
N ASP A 84 -24.99 -2.95 49.70
CA ASP A 84 -25.47 -3.37 51.01
C ASP A 84 -26.99 -3.41 51.07
N GLU A 85 -27.55 -4.06 52.10
CA GLU A 85 -28.99 -4.14 52.26
C GLU A 85 -29.62 -2.77 52.50
N GLY A 86 -30.50 -2.35 51.54
CA GLY A 86 -31.12 -1.03 51.59
C GLY A 86 -30.35 0.10 50.91
N GLU A 87 -29.19 -0.17 50.31
CA GLU A 87 -28.44 0.76 49.50
C GLU A 87 -29.11 1.02 48.13
N GLU A 88 -29.10 2.27 47.67
CA GLU A 88 -29.65 2.64 46.39
C GLU A 88 -28.69 2.22 45.24
N VAL A 89 -29.22 1.48 44.27
CA VAL A 89 -28.44 0.98 43.12
C VAL A 89 -28.22 2.10 42.15
N ALA A 90 -26.96 2.34 41.75
CA ALA A 90 -26.60 3.32 40.74
C ALA A 90 -27.10 2.89 39.34
N GLU A 91 -27.52 3.86 38.55
CA GLU A 91 -27.93 3.62 37.15
C GLU A 91 -26.68 3.48 36.28
N ASP A 92 -26.56 2.36 35.59
CA ASP A 92 -25.49 2.08 34.66
C ASP A 92 -26.01 2.01 33.22
N GLN A 93 -25.24 2.53 32.27
CA GLN A 93 -25.64 2.62 30.86
C GLN A 93 -24.59 2.08 29.92
N VAL A 94 -25.05 1.48 28.81
CA VAL A 94 -24.19 1.02 27.73
C VAL A 94 -23.65 2.23 26.95
N ASP A 95 -22.33 2.29 26.75
CA ASP A 95 -21.71 3.33 25.90
C ASP A 95 -21.75 2.90 24.42
N LEU A 96 -22.58 3.60 23.66
CA LEU A 96 -22.82 3.34 22.23
C LEU A 96 -22.26 4.45 21.37
N GLU A 97 -21.45 4.12 20.37
CA GLU A 97 -20.96 5.04 19.36
C GLU A 97 -21.55 4.74 17.99
N ARG A 98 -22.09 5.76 17.33
CA ARG A 98 -22.52 5.67 15.93
C ARG A 98 -21.36 6.03 15.00
N VAL A 99 -20.99 5.11 14.12
CA VAL A 99 -19.92 5.29 13.14
C VAL A 99 -20.52 5.34 11.74
N ALA A 100 -20.14 6.36 10.97
CA ALA A 100 -20.56 6.53 9.58
C ALA A 100 -19.34 6.36 8.65
N ARG A 101 -19.49 5.55 7.59
CA ARG A 101 -18.49 5.34 6.55
C ARG A 101 -19.08 5.71 5.19
N LYS A 102 -18.34 6.54 4.45
CA LYS A 102 -18.75 7.00 3.13
C LYS A 102 -18.07 6.16 2.05
N SER A 103 -18.85 5.56 1.17
CA SER A 103 -18.35 4.84 -0.01
C SER A 103 -17.57 5.78 -0.93
N LYS A 104 -16.42 5.31 -1.43
CA LYS A 104 -15.59 6.02 -2.41
C LYS A 104 -15.78 5.41 -3.80
N TYR A 105 -15.62 6.25 -4.81
CA TYR A 105 -15.88 5.92 -6.21
C TYR A 105 -14.56 5.72 -6.95
N MET A 106 -14.29 4.48 -7.35
CA MET A 106 -13.07 4.10 -8.05
C MET A 106 -13.43 3.67 -9.46
N GLN A 107 -12.79 4.27 -10.46
CA GLN A 107 -13.08 4.00 -11.85
C GLN A 107 -11.85 4.17 -12.74
N THR A 108 -11.77 3.39 -13.81
CA THR A 108 -10.77 3.53 -14.84
C THR A 108 -11.43 3.55 -16.22
N TYR A 109 -11.01 4.50 -17.05
CA TYR A 109 -11.46 4.61 -18.43
C TYR A 109 -10.49 3.88 -19.36
N ARG A 110 -11.03 3.09 -20.28
CA ARG A 110 -10.29 2.36 -21.32
C ARG A 110 -10.97 2.52 -22.64
N ALA A 111 -10.20 2.53 -23.72
CA ALA A 111 -10.73 2.61 -25.06
C ALA A 111 -9.83 1.86 -26.04
N VAL A 112 -10.47 1.17 -27.00
CA VAL A 112 -9.80 0.47 -28.09
C VAL A 112 -10.25 1.11 -29.41
N THR A 113 -9.34 1.33 -30.35
CA THR A 113 -9.72 1.86 -31.67
C THR A 113 -10.48 0.81 -32.46
N MET A 114 -11.47 1.26 -33.26
CA MET A 114 -12.29 0.34 -34.04
C MET A 114 -11.48 -0.38 -35.13
N GLN A 115 -10.43 0.26 -35.65
CA GLN A 115 -9.49 -0.35 -36.57
C GLN A 115 -8.79 -1.57 -35.95
N LEU A 116 -8.28 -1.44 -34.73
CA LEU A 116 -7.63 -2.54 -33.98
C LEU A 116 -8.66 -3.66 -33.70
N ASN A 117 -9.88 -3.29 -33.31
CA ASN A 117 -10.94 -4.27 -33.02
C ASN A 117 -11.41 -5.04 -34.26
N ARG A 118 -11.27 -4.45 -35.47
CA ARG A 118 -11.61 -5.09 -36.75
C ARG A 118 -10.43 -5.81 -37.40
N ALA A 119 -9.21 -5.47 -37.05
CA ALA A 119 -8.00 -6.15 -37.50
C ALA A 119 -7.99 -7.61 -37.00
N LYS A 120 -7.40 -8.51 -37.80
CA LYS A 120 -7.12 -9.87 -37.33
C LYS A 120 -6.01 -9.81 -36.26
N THR A 121 -6.40 -9.75 -35.00
CA THR A 121 -5.49 -9.76 -33.86
C THR A 121 -5.31 -11.18 -33.34
N ILE A 122 -4.21 -11.43 -32.64
CA ILE A 122 -3.92 -12.73 -32.00
C ILE A 122 -4.95 -13.04 -30.91
N THR A 123 -5.39 -12.00 -30.17
CA THR A 123 -6.38 -12.10 -29.10
C THR A 123 -7.33 -10.89 -29.17
N ASP A 124 -8.53 -10.99 -28.62
CA ASP A 124 -9.47 -9.87 -28.55
C ASP A 124 -8.87 -8.69 -27.77
N ALA A 125 -8.61 -7.58 -28.46
CA ALA A 125 -8.01 -6.39 -27.89
C ALA A 125 -8.87 -5.77 -26.77
N VAL A 126 -10.20 -5.87 -26.87
CA VAL A 126 -11.13 -5.37 -25.83
C VAL A 126 -11.06 -6.23 -24.59
N ALA A 127 -10.89 -7.55 -24.74
CA ALA A 127 -10.74 -8.47 -23.61
C ALA A 127 -9.44 -8.19 -22.83
N ILE A 128 -8.33 -8.00 -23.56
CA ILE A 128 -7.02 -7.64 -22.97
C ILE A 128 -7.11 -6.31 -22.20
N GLU A 129 -7.67 -5.27 -22.80
CA GLU A 129 -7.80 -3.96 -22.15
C GLU A 129 -8.75 -4.00 -20.95
N LYS A 130 -9.80 -4.82 -20.98
CA LYS A 130 -10.68 -5.05 -19.85
C LYS A 130 -9.92 -5.68 -18.68
N GLU A 131 -9.17 -6.74 -18.95
CA GLU A 131 -8.38 -7.45 -17.92
C GLU A 131 -7.31 -6.54 -17.32
N ALA A 132 -6.56 -5.84 -18.17
CA ALA A 132 -5.56 -4.87 -17.72
C ALA A 132 -6.19 -3.73 -16.91
N GLY A 133 -7.39 -3.28 -17.26
CA GLY A 133 -8.15 -2.28 -16.54
C GLY A 133 -8.58 -2.74 -15.14
N ILE A 134 -9.07 -3.97 -15.02
CA ILE A 134 -9.44 -4.58 -13.73
C ILE A 134 -8.19 -4.72 -12.84
N LEU A 135 -7.09 -5.23 -13.39
CA LEU A 135 -5.84 -5.38 -12.65
C LEU A 135 -5.29 -4.04 -12.18
N HIS A 136 -5.35 -3.00 -13.01
CA HIS A 136 -4.95 -1.65 -12.63
C HIS A 136 -5.80 -1.11 -11.48
N LEU A 137 -7.12 -1.29 -11.55
CA LEU A 137 -8.04 -0.88 -10.49
C LEU A 137 -7.73 -1.60 -9.17
N MET A 138 -7.60 -2.92 -9.21
CA MET A 138 -7.31 -3.75 -8.04
C MET A 138 -5.96 -3.42 -7.38
N LYS A 139 -4.91 -3.18 -8.19
CA LYS A 139 -3.60 -2.74 -7.66
C LYS A 139 -3.69 -1.43 -6.89
N ASN A 140 -4.43 -0.47 -7.42
CA ASN A 140 -4.60 0.82 -6.73
C ASN A 140 -5.42 0.66 -5.45
N ILE A 141 -6.49 -0.15 -5.46
CA ILE A 141 -7.29 -0.43 -4.27
C ILE A 141 -6.42 -1.10 -3.19
N GLU A 142 -5.71 -2.17 -3.55
CA GLU A 142 -4.85 -2.90 -2.61
C GLU A 142 -3.77 -1.99 -2.00
N SER A 143 -3.11 -1.16 -2.81
CA SER A 143 -2.14 -0.18 -2.32
C SER A 143 -2.78 0.87 -1.40
N THR A 144 -4.01 1.32 -1.71
CA THR A 144 -4.73 2.30 -0.91
C THR A 144 -5.20 1.71 0.42
N LEU A 145 -5.51 0.40 0.49
CA LEU A 145 -5.85 -0.27 1.76
C LEU A 145 -4.73 -0.17 2.80
N PHE A 146 -3.47 -0.07 2.36
CA PHE A 146 -2.31 0.07 3.25
C PHE A 146 -1.79 1.50 3.42
N HIS A 147 -1.90 2.33 2.38
CA HIS A 147 -1.25 3.65 2.33
C HIS A 147 -2.21 4.81 2.07
N GLY A 148 -3.51 4.54 1.95
CA GLY A 148 -4.50 5.60 1.74
C GLY A 148 -4.63 6.51 2.94
N ASP A 149 -4.83 7.80 2.67
CA ASP A 149 -5.08 8.79 3.70
C ASP A 149 -6.16 9.78 3.21
N GLU A 150 -7.30 9.74 3.86
CA GLU A 150 -8.44 10.61 3.53
C GLU A 150 -8.14 12.08 3.84
N SER A 151 -7.26 12.35 4.81
CA SER A 151 -6.88 13.72 5.17
C SER A 151 -6.07 14.41 4.05
N ILE A 152 -5.26 13.64 3.33
CA ILE A 152 -4.47 14.13 2.19
C ILE A 152 -5.33 14.17 0.92
N ASN A 153 -6.03 13.09 0.63
CA ASN A 153 -6.90 13.02 -0.54
C ASN A 153 -8.33 12.60 -0.15
N PRO A 154 -9.25 13.55 -0.01
CA PRO A 154 -10.64 13.28 0.40
C PRO A 154 -11.42 12.35 -0.54
N LYS A 155 -10.89 12.11 -1.76
CA LYS A 155 -11.49 11.18 -2.72
C LYS A 155 -11.07 9.72 -2.49
N GLN A 156 -10.01 9.48 -1.73
CA GLN A 156 -9.58 8.16 -1.30
C GLN A 156 -10.29 7.77 0.00
N PHE A 157 -10.31 6.47 0.28
CA PHE A 157 -10.65 5.96 1.60
C PHE A 157 -9.40 5.92 2.50
N ASP A 158 -9.63 5.92 3.78
CA ASP A 158 -8.56 5.83 4.77
C ASP A 158 -8.01 4.40 4.84
N SER A 159 -6.71 4.27 5.04
CA SER A 159 -6.06 2.95 5.12
C SER A 159 -6.40 2.24 6.42
N ILE A 160 -6.35 0.93 6.40
CA ILE A 160 -6.60 0.08 7.57
C ILE A 160 -5.61 0.41 8.72
N PRO A 161 -4.29 0.54 8.49
CA PRO A 161 -3.36 0.97 9.53
C PRO A 161 -3.71 2.32 10.15
N ASN A 162 -4.12 3.32 9.35
CA ASN A 162 -4.51 4.63 9.86
C ASN A 162 -5.78 4.56 10.71
N MET A 163 -6.78 3.77 10.27
CA MET A 163 -8.00 3.56 11.05
C MET A 163 -7.69 2.89 12.41
N ILE A 164 -6.82 1.88 12.42
CA ILE A 164 -6.40 1.21 13.67
C ILE A 164 -5.66 2.20 14.58
N LYS A 165 -4.66 2.92 14.08
CA LYS A 165 -3.89 3.92 14.86
C LYS A 165 -4.79 4.98 15.52
N ARG A 166 -5.79 5.46 14.79
CA ARG A 166 -6.66 6.56 15.25
C ARG A 166 -7.75 6.09 16.20
N GLU A 167 -8.38 4.96 15.91
CA GLU A 167 -9.59 4.54 16.59
C GLU A 167 -9.33 3.61 17.77
N SER A 168 -8.26 2.81 17.78
CA SER A 168 -7.90 1.96 18.93
C SER A 168 -7.59 2.80 20.16
N LYS A 169 -6.85 3.88 20.02
CA LYS A 169 -6.55 4.82 21.13
C LYS A 169 -7.80 5.44 21.74
N LYS A 170 -8.84 5.69 20.93
CA LYS A 170 -10.10 6.25 21.44
C LYS A 170 -10.86 5.30 22.37
N ALA A 171 -10.70 3.99 22.16
CA ALA A 171 -11.32 2.97 22.99
C ALA A 171 -10.54 2.63 24.28
N GLY A 172 -9.40 3.31 24.51
CA GLY A 172 -8.54 3.05 25.67
C GLY A 172 -7.53 1.93 25.47
N PHE A 173 -7.56 1.23 24.35
CA PHE A 173 -6.60 0.17 24.02
C PHE A 173 -5.60 0.69 22.97
N ASP A 174 -4.34 0.92 23.35
CA ASP A 174 -3.28 1.23 22.39
C ASP A 174 -2.68 -0.07 21.84
N THR A 175 -3.22 -0.56 20.75
CA THR A 175 -2.75 -1.76 20.06
C THR A 175 -1.59 -1.48 19.12
N THR A 176 -0.95 -0.32 19.25
CA THR A 176 0.20 0.08 18.44
C THR A 176 1.49 -0.13 19.21
N PHE A 177 2.37 -0.99 18.71
CA PHE A 177 3.69 -1.25 19.27
C PHE A 177 4.79 -0.61 18.43
N ASP A 178 5.79 0.02 19.07
CA ASP A 178 6.88 0.74 18.40
C ASP A 178 8.21 0.01 18.63
N LEU A 179 8.77 -0.57 17.57
CA LEU A 179 10.06 -1.27 17.61
C LEU A 179 11.28 -0.35 17.60
N ARG A 180 11.11 0.95 17.40
CA ARG A 180 12.19 1.94 17.43
C ARG A 180 13.38 1.60 16.51
N GLY A 181 13.13 1.06 15.33
CA GLY A 181 14.14 0.70 14.34
C GLY A 181 14.79 -0.67 14.54
N ALA A 182 14.42 -1.42 15.59
CA ALA A 182 14.84 -2.82 15.71
C ALA A 182 14.22 -3.67 14.60
N THR A 183 14.91 -4.74 14.21
CA THR A 183 14.43 -5.65 13.16
C THR A 183 13.51 -6.73 13.74
N LEU A 184 12.66 -7.33 12.88
CA LEU A 184 11.89 -8.49 13.30
C LEU A 184 12.75 -9.71 13.59
N ALA A 185 13.97 -9.79 13.04
CA ALA A 185 14.91 -10.85 13.36
C ALA A 185 15.40 -10.76 14.82
N GLU A 186 15.47 -9.56 15.39
CA GLU A 186 15.95 -9.32 16.76
C GLU A 186 14.83 -9.40 17.81
N LYS A 187 13.66 -8.81 17.52
CA LYS A 187 12.58 -8.63 18.48
C LYS A 187 11.19 -8.97 17.95
N GLY A 188 11.10 -9.75 16.85
CA GLY A 188 9.81 -10.03 16.20
C GLY A 188 8.84 -10.79 17.08
N ASP A 189 9.30 -11.80 17.79
CA ASP A 189 8.48 -12.61 18.70
C ASP A 189 7.95 -11.77 19.88
N TYR A 190 8.82 -11.01 20.52
CA TYR A 190 8.42 -10.10 21.61
C TYR A 190 7.37 -9.08 21.18
N ALA A 191 7.54 -8.48 19.99
CA ALA A 191 6.61 -7.47 19.50
C ALA A 191 5.22 -8.06 19.15
N ILE A 192 5.21 -9.25 18.53
CA ILE A 192 3.96 -9.95 18.20
C ILE A 192 3.25 -10.37 19.47
N ASP A 193 3.95 -10.95 20.43
CA ASP A 193 3.37 -11.40 21.71
C ASP A 193 2.83 -10.21 22.52
N ALA A 194 3.54 -9.08 22.58
CA ALA A 194 3.07 -7.88 23.26
C ALA A 194 1.76 -7.34 22.67
N VAL A 195 1.65 -7.29 21.34
CA VAL A 195 0.41 -6.85 20.67
C VAL A 195 -0.70 -7.89 20.87
N ALA A 196 -0.37 -9.19 20.77
CA ALA A 196 -1.35 -10.26 20.97
C ALA A 196 -1.94 -10.24 22.39
N GLN A 197 -1.12 -9.92 23.40
CA GLN A 197 -1.59 -9.76 24.78
C GLN A 197 -2.62 -8.64 24.89
N ILE A 198 -2.31 -7.44 24.38
CA ILE A 198 -3.21 -6.28 24.45
C ILE A 198 -4.53 -6.57 23.71
N VAL A 199 -4.45 -7.19 22.53
CA VAL A 199 -5.63 -7.56 21.75
C VAL A 199 -6.47 -8.61 22.48
N ASN A 200 -5.84 -9.57 23.13
CA ASN A 200 -6.56 -10.60 23.91
C ASN A 200 -7.22 -10.00 25.16
N GLU A 201 -6.57 -9.09 25.85
CA GLU A 201 -7.17 -8.33 26.98
C GLU A 201 -8.40 -7.52 26.53
N ALA A 202 -8.38 -7.03 25.28
CA ALA A 202 -9.54 -6.37 24.69
C ALA A 202 -10.64 -7.34 24.20
N GLY A 203 -10.43 -8.66 24.28
CA GLY A 203 -11.36 -9.71 23.87
C GLY A 203 -11.24 -10.12 22.39
N GLY A 204 -10.17 -9.72 21.70
CA GLY A 204 -9.89 -10.08 20.31
C GLY A 204 -8.94 -11.28 20.19
N THR A 205 -8.90 -11.88 18.99
CA THR A 205 -7.94 -12.92 18.64
C THR A 205 -7.28 -12.58 17.30
N LEU A 206 -5.96 -12.59 17.25
CA LEU A 206 -5.20 -12.32 16.03
C LEU A 206 -5.10 -13.59 15.19
N THR A 207 -5.44 -13.50 13.91
CA THR A 207 -5.46 -14.65 12.99
C THR A 207 -4.51 -14.50 11.81
N HIS A 208 -4.31 -13.28 11.32
CA HIS A 208 -3.49 -12.99 10.14
C HIS A 208 -2.50 -11.86 10.40
N SER A 209 -1.37 -11.91 9.72
CA SER A 209 -0.42 -10.81 9.70
C SER A 209 -0.10 -10.39 8.27
N MET A 210 0.04 -9.08 8.06
CA MET A 210 0.44 -8.48 6.78
C MET A 210 1.68 -7.64 6.99
N MET A 211 2.67 -7.84 6.14
CA MET A 211 3.94 -7.12 6.20
C MET A 211 4.58 -7.02 4.82
N PRO A 212 5.54 -6.11 4.60
CA PRO A 212 6.38 -6.10 3.40
C PRO A 212 7.24 -7.37 3.28
N PRO A 213 7.57 -7.82 2.04
CA PRO A 213 8.35 -9.04 1.80
C PRO A 213 9.71 -9.10 2.51
N ALA A 214 10.39 -7.96 2.62
CA ALA A 214 11.68 -7.89 3.29
C ALA A 214 11.59 -8.22 4.78
N MET A 215 10.53 -7.77 5.43
CA MET A 215 10.28 -8.02 6.85
C MET A 215 9.86 -9.45 7.13
N ALA A 216 9.17 -10.09 6.17
CA ALA A 216 8.83 -11.50 6.28
C ALA A 216 10.08 -12.40 6.36
N GLY A 217 11.12 -12.07 5.59
CA GLY A 217 12.41 -12.74 5.68
C GLY A 217 13.08 -12.60 7.05
N ASP A 218 13.02 -11.41 7.63
CA ASP A 218 13.57 -11.17 8.98
C ASP A 218 12.76 -11.92 10.06
N LEU A 219 11.43 -11.99 9.93
CA LEU A 219 10.59 -12.78 10.84
C LEU A 219 10.90 -14.29 10.72
N GLN A 220 11.16 -14.80 9.53
CA GLN A 220 11.59 -16.19 9.35
C GLN A 220 12.91 -16.49 10.08
N LEU A 221 13.86 -15.55 10.07
CA LEU A 221 15.11 -15.70 10.81
C LEU A 221 14.87 -15.73 12.32
N CYS A 222 13.93 -14.94 12.84
CA CYS A 222 13.53 -14.98 14.25
C CYS A 222 12.94 -16.34 14.65
N LEU A 223 12.09 -16.89 13.78
CA LEU A 223 11.32 -18.10 14.07
C LEU A 223 12.01 -19.41 13.69
N LYS A 224 13.21 -19.37 13.09
CA LYS A 224 13.90 -20.57 12.55
C LYS A 224 14.05 -21.71 13.55
N ASP A 225 14.24 -21.40 14.84
CA ASP A 225 14.44 -22.39 15.90
C ASP A 225 13.10 -22.96 16.43
N ARG A 226 11.97 -22.35 16.07
CA ARG A 226 10.61 -22.77 16.45
C ARG A 226 9.86 -23.43 15.29
N LEU A 227 10.43 -23.40 14.07
CA LEU A 227 9.81 -24.03 12.90
C LEU A 227 9.95 -25.55 13.00
N LEU A 228 8.88 -26.23 13.35
CA LEU A 228 8.73 -27.67 13.16
C LEU A 228 8.50 -27.90 11.66
N LEU A 229 9.57 -28.31 10.96
CA LEU A 229 9.46 -28.83 9.61
C LEU A 229 8.76 -30.19 9.67
N THR A 230 7.46 -30.22 9.51
CA THR A 230 6.75 -31.46 9.21
C THR A 230 7.13 -31.87 7.79
N PRO A 231 7.72 -33.04 7.59
CA PRO A 231 8.01 -33.52 6.24
C PRO A 231 6.67 -33.77 5.54
N ASN A 232 6.34 -32.90 4.62
CA ASN A 232 5.22 -33.07 3.71
C ASN A 232 5.79 -33.43 2.33
N ASP A 233 5.17 -34.39 1.65
CA ASP A 233 5.65 -34.97 0.37
C ASP A 233 5.74 -33.98 -0.81
N LYS A 234 5.42 -32.73 -0.61
CA LYS A 234 5.59 -31.65 -1.58
C LYS A 234 6.69 -30.73 -1.10
N ALA A 235 7.77 -30.68 -1.88
CA ALA A 235 8.98 -29.90 -1.66
C ALA A 235 8.74 -28.58 -0.87
N ALA A 236 9.36 -28.52 0.25
CA ALA A 236 9.13 -27.69 1.41
C ALA A 236 9.44 -26.18 1.28
N LEU A 237 9.28 -25.58 0.12
CA LEU A 237 9.47 -24.13 -0.08
C LEU A 237 8.20 -23.31 0.19
N ASN A 238 7.05 -23.96 0.39
CA ASN A 238 5.74 -23.32 0.54
C ASN A 238 5.00 -23.70 1.83
N VAL A 239 5.72 -23.84 2.94
CA VAL A 239 5.06 -24.04 4.24
C VAL A 239 4.52 -22.69 4.72
N PRO A 240 3.19 -22.52 4.94
CA PRO A 240 2.66 -21.31 5.54
C PRO A 240 3.31 -21.12 6.92
N LEU A 241 3.90 -19.96 7.14
CA LEU A 241 4.48 -19.63 8.44
C LEU A 241 3.32 -19.41 9.42
N ILE A 242 3.19 -20.31 10.37
CA ILE A 242 2.20 -20.23 11.44
C ILE A 242 2.94 -19.83 12.71
N TYR A 243 2.57 -18.71 13.29
CA TYR A 243 3.10 -18.25 14.56
C TYR A 243 2.15 -18.68 15.68
N PRO A 244 2.54 -19.60 16.59
CA PRO A 244 1.75 -19.95 17.75
C PRO A 244 1.83 -18.82 18.77
N THR A 245 0.69 -18.25 19.15
CA THR A 245 0.61 -17.27 20.23
C THR A 245 0.16 -17.94 21.53
N MET A 246 0.60 -17.40 22.67
CA MET A 246 0.11 -17.86 23.98
C MET A 246 -1.30 -17.31 24.32
N TYR A 247 -1.76 -16.31 23.56
CA TYR A 247 -2.95 -15.51 23.87
C TYR A 247 -4.10 -15.69 22.86
N GLY A 248 -4.11 -16.74 22.06
CA GLY A 248 -5.17 -16.95 21.10
C GLY A 248 -4.84 -18.00 20.05
N ASP A 249 -5.55 -17.93 18.93
CA ASP A 249 -5.30 -18.80 17.80
C ASP A 249 -3.95 -18.55 17.14
N ASN A 250 -3.47 -19.53 16.39
CA ASN A 250 -2.24 -19.41 15.64
C ASN A 250 -2.35 -18.28 14.61
N ILE A 251 -1.40 -17.33 14.61
CA ILE A 251 -1.33 -16.28 13.60
C ILE A 251 -0.77 -16.87 12.32
N ILE A 252 -1.56 -16.85 11.26
CA ILE A 252 -1.09 -17.19 9.92
C ILE A 252 -0.30 -16.00 9.39
N VAL A 253 1.01 -16.14 9.33
CA VAL A 253 1.83 -15.20 8.59
C VAL A 253 1.59 -15.49 7.12
N SER A 254 0.81 -14.64 6.42
CA SER A 254 0.54 -14.79 5.00
C SER A 254 1.82 -14.51 4.20
N GLY A 255 2.75 -15.43 4.30
CA GLY A 255 4.11 -15.17 3.91
C GLY A 255 4.68 -15.99 2.79
N LEU A 256 4.45 -17.26 2.66
CA LEU A 256 5.19 -18.06 1.71
C LEU A 256 4.37 -18.69 0.59
N GLU A 257 3.17 -19.09 0.87
CA GLU A 257 2.22 -19.48 -0.19
C GLU A 257 1.58 -18.29 -0.85
N GLY A 258 1.72 -17.18 -0.26
CA GLY A 258 1.16 -15.96 -0.66
C GLY A 258 1.91 -14.76 -0.21
N GLY A 259 3.07 -14.90 0.27
CA GLY A 259 3.96 -13.83 0.62
C GLY A 259 3.32 -12.77 1.51
N SER A 260 4.14 -12.05 2.12
CA SER A 260 3.94 -10.69 2.54
C SER A 260 3.35 -9.90 1.38
N ASN A 261 2.44 -9.02 1.66
CA ASN A 261 1.79 -8.25 0.62
C ASN A 261 2.78 -7.28 -0.04
N LYS A 262 3.06 -7.48 -1.33
CA LYS A 262 3.98 -6.61 -2.09
C LYS A 262 3.49 -5.18 -2.28
N PHE A 263 2.21 -4.93 -2.07
CA PHE A 263 1.64 -3.57 -2.11
C PHE A 263 1.82 -2.83 -0.79
N TYR A 264 2.10 -3.54 0.30
CA TYR A 264 2.49 -2.96 1.58
C TYR A 264 4.01 -2.68 1.55
N ARG A 265 4.37 -1.44 1.31
CA ARG A 265 5.75 -1.05 1.03
C ARG A 265 6.45 -0.50 2.26
N MET A 266 7.76 -0.67 2.32
CA MET A 266 8.63 0.05 3.25
C MET A 266 8.68 1.54 2.88
N LYS A 267 8.88 2.40 3.86
CA LYS A 267 9.16 3.83 3.70
C LYS A 267 10.54 4.00 3.05
N GLY A 268 10.58 4.12 1.72
CA GLY A 268 11.82 4.20 0.93
C GLY A 268 12.19 5.61 0.53
N LYS A 269 13.20 5.75 -0.33
CA LYS A 269 13.53 7.02 -0.98
C LYS A 269 12.45 7.40 -1.99
N ILE A 270 12.04 8.65 -1.98
CA ILE A 270 11.09 9.17 -2.96
C ILE A 270 11.83 9.54 -4.23
N LYS A 271 11.31 9.06 -5.36
CA LYS A 271 11.79 9.46 -6.70
C LYS A 271 10.82 10.46 -7.30
N PRO A 272 11.28 11.63 -7.73
CA PRO A 272 10.44 12.57 -8.46
C PRO A 272 9.82 11.91 -9.70
N SER A 273 8.58 12.26 -9.98
CA SER A 273 7.90 11.75 -11.17
C SER A 273 8.41 12.46 -12.42
N THR A 274 8.58 11.70 -13.51
CA THR A 274 9.09 12.21 -14.80
C THR A 274 8.00 12.73 -15.73
N VAL A 275 6.76 12.80 -15.26
CA VAL A 275 5.60 13.26 -16.04
C VAL A 275 5.62 14.78 -16.16
N ALA A 276 5.15 15.32 -17.27
CA ALA A 276 5.17 16.78 -17.50
C ALA A 276 4.26 17.57 -16.54
N ASP A 277 3.22 16.93 -15.98
CA ASP A 277 2.22 17.57 -15.12
C ASP A 277 2.43 17.19 -13.64
N VAL A 278 3.59 17.49 -13.09
CA VAL A 278 3.91 17.30 -11.67
C VAL A 278 3.70 18.60 -10.89
N PRO A 279 3.41 18.54 -9.58
CA PRO A 279 3.36 19.74 -8.76
C PRO A 279 4.74 20.41 -8.67
N ALA A 280 4.75 21.73 -8.48
CA ALA A 280 5.99 22.47 -8.24
C ALA A 280 6.59 22.08 -6.88
N ALA A 281 7.92 22.09 -6.80
CA ALA A 281 8.61 21.84 -5.52
C ALA A 281 8.24 22.94 -4.51
N PRO A 282 7.93 22.58 -3.24
CA PRO A 282 7.73 23.57 -2.18
C PRO A 282 9.07 24.18 -1.74
N THR A 283 9.02 25.10 -0.80
CA THR A 283 10.17 25.53 0.00
C THR A 283 10.04 24.99 1.41
N VAL A 284 11.13 24.60 2.04
CA VAL A 284 11.14 24.03 3.39
C VAL A 284 12.20 24.69 4.26
N SER A 285 11.86 25.02 5.48
CA SER A 285 12.79 25.44 6.52
C SER A 285 12.58 24.57 7.76
N GLY A 286 13.69 24.25 8.45
CA GLY A 286 13.68 23.43 9.67
C GLY A 286 14.20 24.24 10.84
N ASN A 287 13.42 24.31 11.93
CA ASN A 287 13.79 24.99 13.17
C ASN A 287 13.89 23.97 14.30
N PRO A 288 15.08 23.74 14.88
CA PRO A 288 15.25 22.88 16.03
C PRO A 288 14.85 23.62 17.32
N GLU A 289 14.14 22.93 18.19
CA GLU A 289 13.76 23.43 19.51
C GLU A 289 14.13 22.39 20.59
N THR A 290 14.47 22.86 21.78
CA THR A 290 14.85 22.01 22.91
C THR A 290 13.68 21.84 23.90
N GLY A 291 13.64 20.71 24.62
CA GLY A 291 12.70 20.50 25.74
C GLY A 291 11.25 20.30 25.30
N ALA A 292 10.99 19.53 24.24
CA ALA A 292 9.64 19.26 23.75
C ALA A 292 8.96 18.12 24.52
N THR A 293 7.75 18.38 25.01
CA THR A 293 6.91 17.34 25.61
C THR A 293 6.55 16.27 24.56
N GLY A 294 6.74 15.01 24.90
CA GLY A 294 6.46 13.88 24.01
C GLY A 294 7.56 13.58 22.99
N SER A 295 8.68 14.31 23.03
CA SER A 295 9.83 14.00 22.19
C SER A 295 10.38 12.61 22.48
N ARG A 296 10.67 11.89 21.39
CA ARG A 296 11.34 10.59 21.40
C ARG A 296 12.78 10.66 20.88
N PHE A 297 13.36 11.86 20.71
CA PHE A 297 14.78 12.01 20.48
C PHE A 297 15.55 11.69 21.77
N ALA A 298 15.97 10.43 21.90
CA ALA A 298 16.83 10.00 23.00
C ALA A 298 18.25 10.55 22.83
N GLY A 299 19.12 10.37 23.83
CA GLY A 299 20.52 10.81 23.73
C GLY A 299 21.27 10.14 22.56
N SER A 300 20.94 8.90 22.21
CA SER A 300 21.46 8.18 21.05
C SER A 300 21.02 8.81 19.71
N ASP A 301 19.87 9.47 19.70
CA ASP A 301 19.26 10.04 18.51
C ASP A 301 19.57 11.54 18.35
N ALA A 302 20.23 12.17 19.32
CA ALA A 302 20.69 13.54 19.21
C ALA A 302 21.78 13.65 18.14
N GLY A 303 21.65 14.59 17.19
CA GLY A 303 22.57 14.74 16.06
C GLY A 303 22.02 15.63 14.96
N ALA A 304 22.70 15.65 13.83
CA ALA A 304 22.33 16.46 12.68
C ALA A 304 21.51 15.62 11.67
N TYR A 305 20.42 16.20 11.14
CA TYR A 305 19.52 15.56 10.20
C TYR A 305 19.24 16.46 9.00
N TRP A 306 19.25 15.88 7.81
CA TRP A 306 18.75 16.51 6.62
C TRP A 306 17.26 16.18 6.40
N TYR A 307 16.51 17.18 5.96
CA TYR A 307 15.10 17.01 5.59
C TYR A 307 14.89 17.34 4.14
N GLN A 308 14.07 16.53 3.48
CA GLN A 308 13.58 16.74 2.14
C GLN A 308 12.05 16.66 2.12
N VAL A 309 11.43 17.50 1.31
CA VAL A 309 9.99 17.54 1.15
C VAL A 309 9.63 17.44 -0.31
N HIS A 310 8.69 16.56 -0.63
CA HIS A 310 8.11 16.42 -1.96
C HIS A 310 6.63 16.75 -1.90
N ALA A 311 6.13 17.55 -2.84
CA ALA A 311 4.69 17.76 -2.99
C ALA A 311 4.06 16.56 -3.71
N ILE A 312 2.84 16.20 -3.31
CA ILE A 312 2.03 15.12 -3.91
C ILE A 312 0.82 15.72 -4.59
N ASP A 313 0.50 15.29 -5.81
CA ASP A 313 -0.74 15.62 -6.50
C ASP A 313 -1.85 14.57 -6.27
N LYS A 314 -3.05 14.86 -6.80
CA LYS A 314 -4.21 13.94 -6.74
C LYS A 314 -4.01 12.61 -7.47
N LYS A 315 -3.02 12.53 -8.36
CA LYS A 315 -2.68 11.32 -9.13
C LYS A 315 -1.56 10.50 -8.46
N GLY A 316 -0.97 11.02 -7.37
CA GLY A 316 0.14 10.40 -6.66
C GLY A 316 1.50 10.68 -7.27
N HIS A 317 1.65 11.74 -8.10
CA HIS A 317 2.94 12.16 -8.62
C HIS A 317 3.68 13.00 -7.60
N PHE A 318 5.00 12.84 -7.55
CA PHE A 318 5.87 13.56 -6.63
C PHE A 318 6.65 14.66 -7.35
N SER A 319 6.73 15.83 -6.72
CA SER A 319 7.58 16.93 -7.17
C SER A 319 9.07 16.61 -7.05
N ALA A 320 9.91 17.48 -7.61
CA ALA A 320 11.32 17.53 -7.23
C ALA A 320 11.46 17.74 -5.72
N ALA A 321 12.60 17.31 -5.15
CA ALA A 321 12.88 17.46 -3.72
C ALA A 321 13.12 18.94 -3.39
N ALA A 322 12.47 19.43 -2.34
CA ALA A 322 12.89 20.64 -1.63
C ALA A 322 13.69 20.21 -0.41
N THR A 323 14.92 20.69 -0.29
CA THR A 323 15.82 20.32 0.80
C THR A 323 16.03 21.53 1.72
N VAL A 324 16.15 21.30 3.02
CA VAL A 324 16.57 22.34 3.97
C VAL A 324 17.96 22.85 3.61
N ASP A 325 18.22 24.13 3.83
CA ASP A 325 19.50 24.78 3.44
C ASP A 325 20.72 24.21 4.18
N ALA A 326 20.53 23.72 5.38
CA ALA A 326 21.56 23.10 6.23
C ALA A 326 20.99 21.95 7.06
N ALA A 327 21.86 21.05 7.50
CA ALA A 327 21.47 20.00 8.42
C ALA A 327 20.97 20.60 9.74
N VAL A 328 19.84 20.12 10.23
CA VAL A 328 19.19 20.58 11.46
C VAL A 328 19.71 19.75 12.63
N THR A 329 20.39 20.40 13.56
CA THR A 329 20.94 19.72 14.77
C THR A 329 19.88 19.67 15.87
N VAL A 330 19.56 18.47 16.32
CA VAL A 330 18.54 18.18 17.34
C VAL A 330 19.22 17.69 18.61
N ALA A 331 18.90 18.32 19.74
CA ALA A 331 19.35 17.88 21.07
C ALA A 331 18.46 16.74 21.60
N SER A 332 18.94 16.03 22.59
CA SER A 332 18.13 15.05 23.34
C SER A 332 16.89 15.73 23.94
N GLY A 333 15.70 15.10 23.75
CA GLY A 333 14.42 15.68 24.17
C GLY A 333 13.96 16.88 23.34
N GLY A 334 14.63 17.18 22.20
CA GLY A 334 14.26 18.25 21.30
C GLY A 334 13.19 17.86 20.28
N LYS A 335 12.80 18.81 19.44
CA LYS A 335 11.92 18.61 18.28
C LYS A 335 12.43 19.43 17.10
N VAL A 336 11.97 19.09 15.89
CA VAL A 336 12.18 19.92 14.71
C VAL A 336 10.83 20.38 14.19
N THR A 337 10.67 21.69 14.09
CA THR A 337 9.50 22.28 13.45
C THR A 337 9.85 22.59 11.99
N LEU A 338 9.23 21.87 11.06
CA LEU A 338 9.36 22.07 9.64
C LEU A 338 8.25 23.03 9.16
N THR A 339 8.63 24.09 8.49
CA THR A 339 7.70 25.02 7.85
C THR A 339 7.82 24.84 6.35
N ILE A 340 6.72 24.40 5.72
CA ILE A 340 6.63 24.12 4.29
C ILE A 340 5.73 25.18 3.67
N SER A 341 6.25 25.89 2.67
CA SER A 341 5.53 26.95 1.96
C SER A 341 5.78 26.87 0.47
N GLY A 342 5.04 27.65 -0.31
CA GLY A 342 5.17 27.66 -1.76
C GLY A 342 4.54 26.42 -2.42
N GLY A 343 5.01 26.09 -3.62
CA GLY A 343 4.38 25.08 -4.47
C GLY A 343 3.16 25.64 -5.21
N ASP A 344 2.57 24.81 -6.05
CA ASP A 344 1.37 25.18 -6.81
C ASP A 344 0.09 24.59 -6.23
N ASN A 345 -1.08 24.98 -6.77
CA ASN A 345 -2.39 24.50 -6.31
C ASN A 345 -2.68 23.03 -6.71
N LYS A 346 -1.77 22.39 -7.45
CA LYS A 346 -1.89 20.95 -7.80
C LYS A 346 -1.53 20.07 -6.62
N ALA A 347 -0.68 20.57 -5.72
CA ALA A 347 -0.29 19.84 -4.52
C ALA A 347 -1.47 19.71 -3.54
N ILE A 348 -1.76 18.48 -3.12
CA ILE A 348 -2.77 18.16 -2.09
C ILE A 348 -2.13 17.83 -0.75
N GLY A 349 -0.86 17.48 -0.73
CA GLY A 349 -0.10 17.12 0.47
C GLY A 349 1.39 17.09 0.21
N TYR A 350 2.12 16.74 1.25
CA TYR A 350 3.57 16.67 1.24
C TYR A 350 4.06 15.34 1.82
N VAL A 351 5.14 14.80 1.24
CA VAL A 351 5.92 13.71 1.82
C VAL A 351 7.15 14.31 2.46
N ILE A 352 7.35 14.04 3.72
CA ILE A 352 8.51 14.47 4.48
C ILE A 352 9.48 13.29 4.57
N CYS A 353 10.70 13.54 4.12
CA CYS A 353 11.79 12.60 4.19
C CYS A 353 12.88 13.14 5.13
N ARG A 354 13.50 12.25 5.87
CA ARG A 354 14.61 12.56 6.78
C ARG A 354 15.79 11.64 6.51
N SER A 355 17.00 12.17 6.67
CA SER A 355 18.22 11.37 6.58
C SER A 355 18.42 10.48 7.81
N VAL A 356 19.38 9.57 7.74
CA VAL A 356 19.96 8.97 8.93
C VAL A 356 20.71 10.04 9.72
N LYS A 357 20.93 9.78 11.01
CA LYS A 357 21.69 10.65 11.90
C LYS A 357 23.07 10.94 11.33
N ASP A 358 23.51 12.20 11.43
CA ASP A 358 24.83 12.70 11.03
C ASP A 358 25.21 12.37 9.59
N ALA A 359 24.22 12.35 8.68
CA ALA A 359 24.45 12.17 7.26
C ALA A 359 25.21 13.37 6.68
N ALA A 360 26.17 13.10 5.81
CA ALA A 360 26.99 14.14 5.17
C ALA A 360 26.17 15.08 4.27
N ASP A 361 25.13 14.53 3.64
CA ASP A 361 24.27 15.26 2.70
C ASP A 361 22.82 14.74 2.74
N ALA A 362 21.96 15.36 1.96
CA ALA A 362 20.54 15.01 1.83
C ALA A 362 20.27 13.87 0.83
N SER A 363 21.28 13.24 0.22
CA SER A 363 21.08 12.21 -0.80
C SER A 363 20.45 10.93 -0.26
N ASN A 364 20.54 10.69 1.04
CA ASN A 364 20.04 9.53 1.76
C ASN A 364 18.86 9.84 2.67
N CYS A 365 17.93 10.67 2.21
CA CYS A 365 16.67 10.91 2.90
C CYS A 365 15.63 9.84 2.54
N TYR A 366 14.97 9.31 3.55
CA TYR A 366 13.91 8.29 3.41
C TYR A 366 12.59 8.86 3.89
N GLU A 367 11.51 8.38 3.30
CA GLU A 367 10.15 8.75 3.70
C GLU A 367 9.96 8.52 5.21
N MET A 368 9.40 9.51 5.88
CA MET A 368 9.05 9.47 7.29
C MET A 368 7.53 9.52 7.45
N VAL A 369 6.91 10.61 7.02
CA VAL A 369 5.48 10.85 7.17
C VAL A 369 4.91 11.59 5.96
N ARG A 370 3.62 11.39 5.71
CA ARG A 370 2.83 12.17 4.75
C ARG A 370 1.87 13.07 5.50
N VAL A 371 1.74 14.30 5.04
CA VAL A 371 0.87 15.30 5.66
C VAL A 371 -0.01 15.99 4.63
N PRO A 372 -1.25 16.36 4.96
CA PRO A 372 -2.08 17.16 4.08
C PRO A 372 -1.51 18.57 3.92
N ARG A 373 -1.78 19.20 2.79
CA ARG A 373 -1.48 20.61 2.59
C ARG A 373 -2.48 21.47 3.37
N ASP A 374 -1.97 22.41 4.13
CA ASP A 374 -2.82 23.40 4.80
C ASP A 374 -3.41 24.38 3.76
N PRO A 375 -4.72 24.64 3.80
CA PRO A 375 -5.37 25.61 2.92
C PRO A 375 -4.81 27.04 3.04
N SER A 376 -4.20 27.39 4.18
CA SER A 376 -3.55 28.70 4.41
C SER A 376 -2.33 28.93 3.52
N GLY A 377 -1.81 27.88 2.89
CA GLY A 377 -0.62 27.92 2.03
C GLY A 377 0.70 27.62 2.75
N THR A 378 0.71 27.62 4.08
CA THR A 378 1.87 27.23 4.89
C THR A 378 1.53 26.03 5.76
N THR A 379 2.24 24.93 5.59
CA THR A 379 2.03 23.71 6.37
C THR A 379 3.16 23.57 7.39
N THR A 380 2.81 23.47 8.66
CA THR A 380 3.77 23.27 9.74
C THR A 380 3.71 21.82 10.23
N VAL A 381 4.86 21.15 10.31
CA VAL A 381 4.97 19.78 10.76
C VAL A 381 6.03 19.68 11.85
N VAL A 382 5.69 19.01 12.94
CA VAL A 382 6.61 18.81 14.07
C VAL A 382 7.13 17.39 14.07
N ASP A 383 8.42 17.23 13.93
CA ASP A 383 9.10 15.95 14.10
C ASP A 383 9.53 15.78 15.56
N LEU A 384 8.91 14.81 16.21
CA LEU A 384 9.21 14.37 17.59
C LEU A 384 9.98 13.05 17.64
N ASN A 385 10.49 12.58 16.49
CA ASN A 385 11.07 11.24 16.31
C ASN A 385 10.08 10.10 16.62
N GLU A 386 8.81 10.36 16.37
CA GLU A 386 7.75 9.35 16.54
C GLU A 386 7.73 8.36 15.39
N ASP A 387 7.93 8.86 14.19
CA ASP A 387 8.07 8.08 12.95
C ASP A 387 9.52 8.07 12.48
N LEU A 388 10.08 6.88 12.30
CA LEU A 388 11.46 6.72 11.87
C LEU A 388 11.53 6.60 10.33
N PRO A 389 12.49 7.28 9.69
CA PRO A 389 12.68 7.19 8.25
C PRO A 389 13.19 5.80 7.84
N GLY A 390 12.78 5.32 6.68
CA GLY A 390 13.27 4.07 6.12
C GLY A 390 12.81 2.81 6.83
N THR A 391 11.78 2.90 7.67
CA THR A 391 11.20 1.78 8.41
C THR A 391 9.94 1.25 7.73
N GLY A 392 9.47 0.09 8.19
CA GLY A 392 8.21 -0.50 7.78
C GLY A 392 7.23 -0.66 8.91
N GLU A 393 6.07 -1.16 8.56
CA GLU A 393 4.99 -1.46 9.49
C GLU A 393 4.49 -2.89 9.25
N MET A 394 4.06 -3.56 10.31
CA MET A 394 3.43 -4.87 10.28
C MET A 394 2.03 -4.76 10.85
N LEU A 395 1.07 -5.26 10.12
CA LEU A 395 -0.33 -5.23 10.48
C LEU A 395 -0.76 -6.61 10.98
N LEU A 396 -1.32 -6.67 12.17
CA LEU A 396 -1.88 -7.87 12.80
C LEU A 396 -3.39 -7.76 12.80
N LEU A 397 -4.08 -8.78 12.25
CA LEU A 397 -5.49 -8.71 11.94
C LEU A 397 -6.28 -9.84 12.61
N SER A 398 -7.44 -9.48 13.11
CA SER A 398 -8.49 -10.40 13.55
C SER A 398 -9.49 -10.61 12.40
N MET A 399 -9.30 -11.70 11.63
CA MET A 399 -10.13 -12.03 10.47
C MET A 399 -10.97 -13.28 10.67
N GLY A 400 -10.87 -13.89 11.85
CA GLY A 400 -11.63 -15.10 12.23
C GLY A 400 -12.90 -14.78 13.00
N GLY A 401 -13.76 -15.81 13.13
CA GLY A 401 -14.92 -15.80 13.99
C GLY A 401 -16.18 -15.14 13.42
N PHE A 402 -17.22 -15.11 14.25
CA PHE A 402 -18.54 -14.58 13.90
C PHE A 402 -18.51 -13.06 13.64
N ASN A 403 -17.64 -12.33 14.34
CA ASN A 403 -17.46 -10.89 14.24
C ASN A 403 -16.12 -10.53 13.59
N GLN A 404 -15.97 -10.84 12.29
CA GLN A 404 -14.81 -10.35 11.55
C GLN A 404 -14.67 -8.85 11.72
N SER A 405 -13.54 -8.40 12.29
CA SER A 405 -13.33 -7.02 12.71
C SER A 405 -13.21 -6.04 11.54
N ILE A 406 -12.80 -6.54 10.37
CA ILE A 406 -12.59 -5.74 9.16
C ILE A 406 -13.42 -6.31 8.02
N ARG A 407 -14.13 -5.42 7.29
CA ARG A 407 -14.98 -5.78 6.15
C ARG A 407 -14.78 -4.81 4.99
N TRP A 408 -15.19 -5.23 3.80
CA TRP A 408 -15.32 -4.37 2.65
C TRP A 408 -16.79 -4.07 2.40
N GLN A 409 -17.19 -2.82 2.57
CA GLN A 409 -18.53 -2.34 2.23
C GLN A 409 -18.58 -2.10 0.74
N GLN A 410 -19.37 -2.88 0.03
CA GLN A 410 -19.47 -2.87 -1.42
C GLN A 410 -20.78 -2.24 -1.87
N PHE A 411 -20.70 -1.00 -2.35
CA PHE A 411 -21.86 -0.30 -2.92
C PHE A 411 -22.09 -0.72 -4.39
N LEU A 412 -21.00 -0.87 -5.17
CA LEU A 412 -21.04 -1.40 -6.53
C LEU A 412 -19.90 -2.42 -6.70
N PRO A 413 -20.18 -3.66 -7.14
CA PRO A 413 -19.13 -4.60 -7.51
C PRO A 413 -18.36 -4.11 -8.74
N ALA A 414 -17.18 -4.69 -9.01
CA ALA A 414 -16.41 -4.36 -10.20
C ALA A 414 -17.25 -4.64 -11.47
N THR A 415 -17.71 -3.57 -12.10
CA THR A 415 -18.63 -3.63 -13.25
C THR A 415 -18.04 -2.89 -14.42
N LYS A 416 -18.15 -3.49 -15.61
CA LYS A 416 -17.84 -2.83 -16.89
C LYS A 416 -19.09 -2.11 -17.39
N VAL A 417 -18.94 -0.84 -17.73
CA VAL A 417 -19.98 -0.02 -18.36
C VAL A 417 -19.48 0.40 -19.73
N ASP A 418 -20.16 -0.06 -20.76
CA ASP A 418 -19.86 0.32 -22.14
C ASP A 418 -20.36 1.74 -22.42
N MET A 419 -19.56 2.52 -23.13
CA MET A 419 -19.86 3.90 -23.49
C MET A 419 -19.98 4.06 -25.00
N PHE A 420 -20.64 5.14 -25.41
CA PHE A 420 -20.73 5.51 -26.83
C PHE A 420 -19.53 6.39 -27.24
N ALA A 421 -19.00 6.13 -28.43
CA ALA A 421 -17.99 6.99 -29.02
C ALA A 421 -18.63 8.33 -29.45
N THR A 422 -18.06 9.45 -28.99
CA THR A 422 -18.62 10.78 -29.27
C THR A 422 -17.92 11.51 -30.41
N LYS A 423 -16.60 11.36 -30.56
CA LYS A 423 -15.79 12.14 -31.53
C LYS A 423 -14.80 11.31 -32.35
N SER A 424 -14.58 10.04 -32.02
CA SER A 424 -13.58 9.19 -32.68
C SER A 424 -14.11 7.76 -32.81
N LEU A 425 -13.59 7.02 -33.79
CA LEU A 425 -13.91 5.59 -34.03
C LEU A 425 -13.19 4.73 -32.99
N ILE A 426 -13.70 4.77 -31.74
CA ILE A 426 -13.19 3.99 -30.61
C ILE A 426 -14.34 3.19 -29.95
N VAL A 427 -13.99 2.13 -29.25
CA VAL A 427 -14.87 1.38 -28.35
C VAL A 427 -14.47 1.74 -26.91
N PRO A 428 -15.09 2.77 -26.31
CA PRO A 428 -14.76 3.20 -24.97
C PRO A 428 -15.57 2.42 -23.93
N PHE A 429 -14.97 2.16 -22.77
CA PHE A 429 -15.67 1.61 -21.63
C PHE A 429 -15.02 2.08 -20.30
N ILE A 430 -15.82 2.05 -19.24
CA ILE A 430 -15.38 2.33 -17.89
C ILE A 430 -15.49 1.05 -17.07
N ILE A 431 -14.49 0.78 -16.25
CA ILE A 431 -14.55 -0.23 -15.21
C ILE A 431 -14.65 0.52 -13.89
N ALA A 432 -15.73 0.29 -13.15
CA ALA A 432 -16.03 0.98 -11.92
C ALA A 432 -16.24 -0.02 -10.77
N MET A 433 -15.81 0.37 -9.57
CA MET A 433 -16.06 -0.33 -8.32
C MET A 433 -16.24 0.73 -7.23
N PHE A 434 -17.32 0.63 -6.44
CA PHE A 434 -17.58 1.57 -5.37
C PHE A 434 -17.64 0.84 -4.03
N GLY A 435 -16.92 1.38 -3.06
CA GLY A 435 -16.87 0.78 -1.73
C GLY A 435 -15.86 1.48 -0.82
N THR A 436 -15.74 0.96 0.38
CA THR A 436 -14.80 1.44 1.40
C THR A 436 -14.45 0.31 2.36
N PRO A 437 -13.22 0.22 2.88
CA PRO A 437 -12.91 -0.66 3.99
C PRO A 437 -13.57 -0.12 5.27
N ASP A 438 -13.98 -1.02 6.12
CA ASP A 438 -14.56 -0.71 7.41
C ASP A 438 -13.92 -1.54 8.51
N VAL A 439 -13.30 -0.88 9.47
CA VAL A 439 -12.72 -1.49 10.66
C VAL A 439 -13.74 -1.30 11.80
N ARG A 440 -14.58 -2.31 12.04
CA ARG A 440 -15.66 -2.24 13.02
C ARG A 440 -15.15 -2.25 14.45
N VAL A 441 -14.16 -3.08 14.72
CA VAL A 441 -13.55 -3.22 16.05
C VAL A 441 -12.03 -2.99 15.91
N PRO A 442 -11.58 -1.74 15.96
CA PRO A 442 -10.17 -1.39 15.74
C PRO A 442 -9.21 -2.03 16.76
N TRP A 443 -9.63 -2.15 18.02
CA TRP A 443 -8.81 -2.71 19.11
C TRP A 443 -8.65 -4.23 19.07
N TYR A 444 -9.35 -4.95 18.18
CA TYR A 444 -9.08 -6.36 17.90
C TYR A 444 -7.93 -6.55 16.89
N ASN A 445 -7.41 -5.45 16.36
CA ASN A 445 -6.31 -5.46 15.42
C ASN A 445 -5.13 -4.70 16.00
N GLY A 446 -3.93 -5.11 15.61
CA GLY A 446 -2.71 -4.50 16.09
C GLY A 446 -1.82 -3.98 14.98
N LEU A 447 -0.95 -3.04 15.32
CA LEU A 447 0.01 -2.47 14.41
C LEU A 447 1.38 -2.39 15.09
N ILE A 448 2.40 -2.95 14.46
CA ILE A 448 3.78 -2.77 14.85
C ILE A 448 4.41 -1.77 13.89
N LYS A 449 4.93 -0.66 14.41
CA LYS A 449 5.52 0.42 13.64
C LYS A 449 7.03 0.55 13.85
N ASN A 450 7.67 1.34 12.98
CA ASN A 450 9.10 1.63 13.03
C ASN A 450 9.99 0.37 13.02
N ILE A 451 9.64 -0.60 12.19
CA ILE A 451 10.39 -1.84 12.05
C ILE A 451 11.57 -1.60 11.11
N GLY A 452 12.79 -1.84 11.60
CA GLY A 452 13.98 -1.90 10.77
C GLY A 452 14.04 -3.17 9.92
N TRP A 453 15.01 -3.29 9.04
CA TRP A 453 15.22 -4.46 8.18
C TRP A 453 16.71 -4.79 8.04
N THR A 454 17.02 -6.08 8.10
CA THR A 454 18.40 -6.57 8.07
C THR A 454 19.02 -6.43 6.68
N LYS A 455 18.23 -6.70 5.64
CA LYS A 455 18.66 -6.62 4.23
C LYS A 455 17.97 -5.43 3.57
N SER A 456 18.54 -4.27 3.72
CA SER A 456 18.08 -3.10 3.00
C SER A 456 18.60 -3.14 1.55
N ALA A 457 17.70 -3.24 0.58
CA ALA A 457 18.04 -3.02 -0.83
C ALA A 457 18.41 -1.54 -1.11
N PHE A 458 18.33 -0.70 -0.09
CA PHE A 458 18.55 0.75 -0.15
C PHE A 458 19.76 1.21 0.68
N LYS A 459 20.56 0.26 1.17
CA LYS A 459 21.87 0.55 1.79
C LYS A 459 22.91 0.83 0.74
#